data_117a9fa8ae088b6e11d01000390c302c
#
_entry.id   117a9fa8ae088b6e11d01000390c302c
#
_cell.length_a   1.000
_cell.length_b   1.000
_cell.length_c   1.000
_cell.angle_alpha   90.00
_cell.angle_beta   90.00
_cell.angle_gamma   90.00
#
_symmetry.space_group_name_H-M   'P 1'
#
loop_
_entity.id
_entity.type
_entity.pdbx_description
1 polymer ?
#
loop_
_entity_poly.entity_id
_entity_poly.type
_entity_poly.pdbx_seq_one_letter_code
_entity_poly.pdbx_strand_id
1 'polypeptide(L)'
;LRNSSAASDVYKRQIVDRVPAPEGDEKGNLKALVFDSVFNIFRGIIAYVKIEDGVLRKGDMVKFMATGKEYAADEIGVLRLEQEPRKELKTGDVGYIISGIKDAREVKVGDTLTTVTDPATEAIAGFEDVKPMVFAGIYPVDTEDFEELRFSMEKLQLNDASLTWEPESSAALGFGFRCGFLGMLHMEIVQERLEREFNMTVIT
;
A
#
# COMPACT_ATOMS: atom_id res chain seq x y z
N LEU A 1 -35.52 16.81 8.35
CA LEU A 1 -34.66 15.70 8.83
C LEU A 1 -35.21 14.28 8.57
N ARG A 2 -36.53 14.11 8.35
CA ARG A 2 -37.13 12.80 8.03
C ARG A 2 -36.92 12.35 6.58
N ASN A 3 -36.68 13.27 5.62
CA ASN A 3 -36.49 12.92 4.22
C ASN A 3 -35.08 12.39 3.87
N SER A 4 -34.08 12.65 4.73
CA SER A 4 -32.71 12.16 4.50
C SER A 4 -32.57 10.66 4.77
N SER A 5 -33.36 10.08 5.69
CA SER A 5 -33.29 8.66 5.99
C SER A 5 -33.90 7.79 4.87
N ALA A 6 -35.00 8.23 4.27
CA ALA A 6 -35.64 7.50 3.16
C ALA A 6 -34.77 7.49 1.90
N ALA A 7 -34.13 8.61 1.54
CA ALA A 7 -33.18 8.65 0.44
C ALA A 7 -31.95 7.80 0.72
N SER A 8 -31.44 7.81 1.96
CA SER A 8 -30.34 6.96 2.41
C SER A 8 -30.68 5.45 2.28
N ASP A 9 -31.88 5.06 2.62
CA ASP A 9 -32.33 3.66 2.51
C ASP A 9 -32.51 3.21 1.06
N VAL A 10 -32.93 4.11 0.17
CA VAL A 10 -33.08 3.82 -1.26
C VAL A 10 -31.72 3.49 -1.90
N TYR A 11 -30.70 4.32 -1.70
CA TYR A 11 -29.39 4.05 -2.33
C TYR A 11 -28.66 2.86 -1.69
N LYS A 12 -28.84 2.61 -0.38
CA LYS A 12 -28.33 1.39 0.26
C LYS A 12 -28.91 0.11 -0.37
N ARG A 13 -30.23 0.10 -0.63
CA ARG A 13 -30.86 -1.01 -1.35
C ARG A 13 -30.33 -1.14 -2.77
N GLN A 14 -30.11 -0.03 -3.48
CA GLN A 14 -29.53 -0.07 -4.83
C GLN A 14 -28.11 -0.65 -4.83
N ILE A 15 -27.29 -0.40 -3.82
CA ILE A 15 -25.98 -1.02 -3.66
C ILE A 15 -26.13 -2.54 -3.50
N VAL A 16 -27.00 -2.98 -2.58
CA VAL A 16 -27.24 -4.42 -2.33
C VAL A 16 -27.77 -5.15 -3.57
N ASP A 17 -28.66 -4.49 -4.34
CA ASP A 17 -29.29 -5.09 -5.51
C ASP A 17 -28.41 -5.10 -6.76
N ARG A 18 -27.45 -4.17 -6.87
CA ARG A 18 -26.68 -3.96 -8.11
C ARG A 18 -25.21 -4.33 -8.02
N VAL A 19 -24.61 -4.30 -6.82
CA VAL A 19 -23.20 -4.69 -6.65
C VAL A 19 -23.14 -6.20 -6.48
N PRO A 20 -22.46 -6.92 -7.38
CA PRO A 20 -22.33 -8.37 -7.26
C PRO A 20 -21.56 -8.74 -5.98
N ALA A 21 -21.89 -9.89 -5.42
CA ALA A 21 -21.11 -10.47 -4.33
C ALA A 21 -19.66 -10.76 -4.81
N PRO A 22 -18.68 -10.75 -3.91
CA PRO A 22 -17.33 -11.19 -4.25
C PRO A 22 -17.34 -12.60 -4.85
N GLU A 23 -16.61 -12.77 -5.93
CA GLU A 23 -16.36 -14.09 -6.55
C GLU A 23 -15.04 -14.63 -6.04
N GLY A 24 -14.89 -15.96 -5.98
CA GLY A 24 -13.65 -16.63 -5.60
C GLY A 24 -13.90 -17.97 -4.92
N ASP A 25 -12.84 -18.75 -4.74
CA ASP A 25 -12.90 -20.10 -4.14
C ASP A 25 -12.27 -20.10 -2.73
N GLU A 26 -13.11 -20.22 -1.69
CA GLU A 26 -12.62 -20.35 -0.29
C GLU A 26 -11.73 -21.59 -0.06
N LYS A 27 -11.83 -22.61 -0.90
CA LYS A 27 -11.04 -23.84 -0.78
C LYS A 27 -9.78 -23.82 -1.64
N GLY A 28 -9.62 -22.81 -2.46
CA GLY A 28 -8.45 -22.61 -3.29
C GLY A 28 -7.23 -22.17 -2.50
N ASN A 29 -6.09 -22.13 -3.17
CA ASN A 29 -4.86 -21.61 -2.61
C ASN A 29 -5.02 -20.12 -2.34
N LEU A 30 -4.46 -19.65 -1.23
CA LEU A 30 -4.55 -18.23 -0.86
C LEU A 30 -4.00 -17.35 -1.98
N LYS A 31 -4.85 -16.43 -2.45
CA LYS A 31 -4.48 -15.29 -3.29
C LYS A 31 -5.06 -14.03 -2.66
N ALA A 32 -4.20 -13.19 -2.15
CA ALA A 32 -4.59 -11.90 -1.61
C ALA A 32 -3.85 -10.78 -2.32
N LEU A 33 -4.58 -9.77 -2.77
CA LEU A 33 -4.02 -8.58 -3.41
C LEU A 33 -3.62 -7.58 -2.34
N VAL A 34 -2.36 -7.15 -2.34
CA VAL A 34 -1.90 -6.00 -1.57
C VAL A 34 -2.29 -4.73 -2.35
N PHE A 35 -3.25 -3.96 -1.88
CA PHE A 35 -3.72 -2.77 -2.59
C PHE A 35 -3.23 -1.45 -1.97
N ASP A 36 -2.75 -1.49 -0.72
CA ASP A 36 -2.16 -0.33 -0.04
C ASP A 36 -1.27 -0.80 1.12
N SER A 37 -0.42 0.08 1.64
CA SER A 37 0.35 -0.18 2.85
C SER A 37 0.71 1.12 3.57
N VAL A 38 0.87 1.03 4.90
CA VAL A 38 1.30 2.17 5.71
C VAL A 38 2.40 1.75 6.67
N PHE A 39 3.30 2.67 6.97
CA PHE A 39 4.35 2.44 7.94
C PHE A 39 3.91 2.86 9.34
N ASN A 40 4.07 1.97 10.29
CA ASN A 40 3.89 2.24 11.72
C ASN A 40 5.21 2.00 12.46
N ILE A 41 5.68 3.01 13.20
CA ILE A 41 6.99 2.96 13.92
C ILE A 41 7.09 1.81 14.93
N PHE A 42 5.98 1.37 15.49
CA PHE A 42 5.96 0.30 16.51
C PHE A 42 5.69 -1.08 15.93
N ARG A 43 4.92 -1.16 14.85
CA ARG A 43 4.40 -2.42 14.29
C ARG A 43 5.02 -2.79 12.93
N GLY A 44 5.84 -1.90 12.37
CA GLY A 44 6.37 -2.04 11.02
C GLY A 44 5.34 -1.71 9.94
N ILE A 45 5.44 -2.37 8.80
CA ILE A 45 4.53 -2.18 7.68
C ILE A 45 3.23 -2.92 7.95
N ILE A 46 2.12 -2.20 7.79
CA ILE A 46 0.76 -2.74 7.78
C ILE A 46 0.33 -2.78 6.33
N ALA A 47 0.22 -3.97 5.76
CA ALA A 47 -0.26 -4.14 4.40
C ALA A 47 -1.78 -4.34 4.40
N TYR A 48 -2.47 -3.62 3.51
CA TYR A 48 -3.90 -3.77 3.31
C TYR A 48 -4.14 -4.73 2.15
N VAL A 49 -4.97 -5.74 2.41
CA VAL A 49 -5.16 -6.87 1.50
C VAL A 49 -6.63 -7.13 1.20
N LYS A 50 -6.91 -7.52 -0.03
CA LYS A 50 -8.18 -8.11 -0.43
C LYS A 50 -7.97 -9.58 -0.72
N ILE A 51 -8.73 -10.44 -0.07
CA ILE A 51 -8.66 -11.89 -0.31
C ILE A 51 -9.49 -12.22 -1.55
N GLU A 52 -8.83 -12.68 -2.61
CA GLU A 52 -9.50 -13.14 -3.83
C GLU A 52 -9.89 -14.61 -3.72
N ASP A 53 -8.95 -15.49 -3.36
CA ASP A 53 -9.17 -16.92 -3.15
C ASP A 53 -8.57 -17.37 -1.82
N GLY A 54 -9.11 -18.45 -1.27
CA GLY A 54 -8.58 -19.11 -0.10
C GLY A 54 -8.92 -18.42 1.23
N VAL A 55 -8.14 -18.76 2.24
CA VAL A 55 -8.31 -18.26 3.61
C VAL A 55 -6.94 -17.94 4.18
N LEU A 56 -6.76 -16.73 4.70
CA LEU A 56 -5.60 -16.31 5.46
C LEU A 56 -5.89 -16.43 6.95
N ARG A 57 -5.03 -17.13 7.70
CA ARG A 57 -5.15 -17.27 9.16
C ARG A 57 -4.01 -16.57 9.88
N LYS A 58 -4.29 -16.10 11.08
CA LYS A 58 -3.27 -15.59 11.98
C LYS A 58 -2.22 -16.67 12.24
N GLY A 59 -0.94 -16.33 12.05
CA GLY A 59 0.21 -17.23 12.22
C GLY A 59 0.60 -17.99 10.95
N ASP A 60 -0.14 -17.89 9.86
CA ASP A 60 0.26 -18.48 8.59
C ASP A 60 1.58 -17.87 8.10
N MET A 61 2.45 -18.72 7.56
CA MET A 61 3.61 -18.26 6.81
C MET A 61 3.15 -17.84 5.41
N VAL A 62 3.33 -16.56 5.10
CA VAL A 62 2.92 -15.94 3.84
C VAL A 62 4.13 -15.54 3.01
N LYS A 63 3.94 -15.52 1.70
CA LYS A 63 4.95 -15.13 0.72
C LYS A 63 4.42 -14.04 -0.18
N PHE A 64 5.19 -12.98 -0.32
CA PHE A 64 4.97 -11.93 -1.32
C PHE A 64 5.55 -12.40 -2.65
N MET A 65 4.72 -12.54 -3.67
CA MET A 65 5.15 -13.20 -4.93
C MET A 65 6.14 -12.35 -5.72
N ALA A 66 6.02 -11.02 -5.73
CA ALA A 66 6.92 -10.14 -6.47
C ALA A 66 8.32 -10.08 -5.85
N THR A 67 8.43 -10.07 -4.53
CA THR A 67 9.72 -9.98 -3.82
C THR A 67 10.27 -11.34 -3.43
N GLY A 68 9.44 -12.38 -3.41
CA GLY A 68 9.78 -13.73 -2.97
C GLY A 68 10.04 -13.85 -1.46
N LYS A 69 9.79 -12.79 -0.69
CA LYS A 69 10.02 -12.75 0.76
C LYS A 69 8.90 -13.44 1.52
N GLU A 70 9.27 -14.08 2.63
CA GLU A 70 8.37 -14.88 3.46
C GLU A 70 8.32 -14.33 4.89
N TYR A 71 7.11 -14.21 5.43
CA TYR A 71 6.87 -13.65 6.76
C TYR A 71 5.73 -14.38 7.46
N ALA A 72 5.74 -14.36 8.78
CA ALA A 72 4.58 -14.81 9.55
C ALA A 72 3.49 -13.73 9.58
N ALA A 73 2.24 -14.12 9.42
CA ALA A 73 1.08 -13.26 9.63
C ALA A 73 0.82 -13.09 11.14
N ASP A 74 1.62 -12.24 11.81
CA ASP A 74 1.57 -12.08 13.27
C ASP A 74 0.20 -11.58 13.73
N GLU A 75 -0.40 -10.68 12.97
CA GLU A 75 -1.75 -10.19 13.18
C GLU A 75 -2.45 -9.97 11.84
N ILE A 76 -3.72 -10.34 11.79
CA ILE A 76 -4.63 -10.05 10.68
C ILE A 76 -5.93 -9.50 11.23
N GLY A 77 -6.65 -8.72 10.45
CA GLY A 77 -7.92 -8.15 10.87
C GLY A 77 -8.59 -7.34 9.78
N VAL A 78 -9.71 -6.73 10.13
CA VAL A 78 -10.49 -5.87 9.25
C VAL A 78 -10.39 -4.42 9.70
N LEU A 79 -10.59 -3.50 8.75
CA LEU A 79 -10.66 -2.08 9.02
C LEU A 79 -12.12 -1.67 9.19
N ARG A 80 -12.40 -1.11 10.36
CA ARG A 80 -13.64 -0.39 10.64
C ARG A 80 -13.29 1.05 10.99
N LEU A 81 -13.87 1.62 12.05
CA LEU A 81 -13.38 2.89 12.61
C LEU A 81 -11.98 2.72 13.21
N GLU A 82 -11.69 1.51 13.73
CA GLU A 82 -10.39 1.09 14.23
C GLU A 82 -10.01 -0.27 13.61
N GLN A 83 -8.76 -0.66 13.77
CA GLN A 83 -8.29 -2.00 13.39
C GLN A 83 -8.92 -3.05 14.32
N GLU A 84 -9.64 -3.99 13.75
CA GLU A 84 -10.34 -5.05 14.47
C GLU A 84 -9.67 -6.40 14.17
N PRO A 85 -8.84 -6.95 15.09
CA PRO A 85 -8.15 -8.21 14.86
C PRO A 85 -9.11 -9.37 14.61
N ARG A 86 -8.75 -10.27 13.71
CA ARG A 86 -9.49 -11.48 13.35
C ARG A 86 -8.60 -12.70 13.44
N LYS A 87 -9.22 -13.88 13.54
CA LYS A 87 -8.51 -15.17 13.49
C LYS A 87 -8.25 -15.60 12.05
N GLU A 88 -9.16 -15.26 11.15
CA GLU A 88 -9.10 -15.57 9.72
C GLU A 88 -9.74 -14.46 8.87
N LEU A 89 -9.26 -14.33 7.64
CA LEU A 89 -9.85 -13.56 6.55
C LEU A 89 -10.15 -14.53 5.41
N LYS A 90 -11.32 -14.43 4.82
CA LYS A 90 -11.82 -15.33 3.78
C LYS A 90 -11.95 -14.63 2.44
N THR A 91 -12.14 -15.40 1.40
CA THR A 91 -12.47 -14.93 0.06
C THR A 91 -13.53 -13.82 0.10
N GLY A 92 -13.24 -12.68 -0.51
CA GLY A 92 -14.05 -11.47 -0.51
C GLY A 92 -13.82 -10.51 0.64
N ASP A 93 -13.12 -10.92 1.70
CA ASP A 93 -12.77 -10.02 2.79
C ASP A 93 -11.70 -9.01 2.37
N VAL A 94 -11.86 -7.79 2.87
CA VAL A 94 -10.84 -6.72 2.82
C VAL A 94 -10.36 -6.47 4.25
N GLY A 95 -9.05 -6.53 4.43
CA GLY A 95 -8.46 -6.42 5.75
C GLY A 95 -7.01 -5.96 5.73
N TYR A 96 -6.34 -6.23 6.83
CA TYR A 96 -4.92 -5.90 6.98
C TYR A 96 -4.12 -7.09 7.50
N ILE A 97 -2.83 -7.08 7.22
CA ILE A 97 -1.83 -8.00 7.75
C ILE A 97 -0.66 -7.21 8.33
N ILE A 98 -0.16 -7.67 9.47
CA ILE A 98 1.04 -7.19 10.12
C ILE A 98 2.00 -8.37 10.28
N SER A 99 3.21 -8.20 9.75
CA SER A 99 4.23 -9.24 9.69
C SER A 99 5.60 -8.74 10.17
N GLY A 100 5.63 -7.63 10.91
CA GLY A 100 6.87 -7.06 11.45
C GLY A 100 7.88 -6.56 10.40
N ILE A 101 7.47 -6.41 9.16
CA ILE A 101 8.31 -5.95 8.05
C ILE A 101 8.70 -4.50 8.28
N LYS A 102 9.99 -4.17 8.15
CA LYS A 102 10.50 -2.81 8.37
C LYS A 102 10.97 -2.12 7.10
N ASP A 103 11.35 -2.89 6.08
CA ASP A 103 11.83 -2.36 4.81
C ASP A 103 10.67 -2.19 3.82
N ALA A 104 10.42 -0.94 3.43
CA ALA A 104 9.36 -0.58 2.49
C ALA A 104 9.47 -1.30 1.14
N ARG A 105 10.67 -1.65 0.72
CA ARG A 105 10.92 -2.33 -0.56
C ARG A 105 10.47 -3.78 -0.60
N GLU A 106 10.16 -4.36 0.56
CA GLU A 106 9.73 -5.75 0.67
C GLU A 106 8.21 -5.93 0.53
N VAL A 107 7.44 -4.83 0.57
CA VAL A 107 5.99 -4.81 0.35
C VAL A 107 5.67 -3.86 -0.78
N LYS A 108 5.22 -4.41 -1.90
CA LYS A 108 4.85 -3.64 -3.07
C LYS A 108 3.33 -3.61 -3.23
N VAL A 109 2.75 -2.43 -3.44
CA VAL A 109 1.34 -2.31 -3.82
C VAL A 109 1.13 -2.97 -5.18
N GLY A 110 0.07 -3.79 -5.29
CA GLY A 110 -0.19 -4.61 -6.46
C GLY A 110 0.42 -6.02 -6.40
N ASP A 111 1.20 -6.33 -5.35
CA ASP A 111 1.74 -7.67 -5.17
C ASP A 111 0.67 -8.67 -4.73
N THR A 112 0.91 -9.93 -5.02
CA THR A 112 0.07 -11.05 -4.59
C THR A 112 0.71 -11.73 -3.38
N LEU A 113 -0.08 -11.84 -2.31
CA LEU A 113 0.27 -12.58 -1.12
C LEU A 113 -0.32 -13.99 -1.20
N THR A 114 0.50 -15.00 -0.92
CA THR A 114 0.08 -16.40 -0.86
C THR A 114 0.64 -17.10 0.36
N THR A 115 0.18 -18.32 0.68
CA THR A 115 0.80 -19.13 1.74
C THR A 115 2.07 -19.83 1.26
N VAL A 116 3.02 -20.05 2.17
CA VAL A 116 4.26 -20.79 1.86
C VAL A 116 4.00 -22.28 1.71
N THR A 117 3.07 -22.83 2.48
CA THR A 117 2.76 -24.28 2.51
C THR A 117 2.05 -24.77 1.26
N ASP A 118 1.17 -23.95 0.71
CA ASP A 118 0.40 -24.26 -0.50
C ASP A 118 0.28 -22.99 -1.37
N PRO A 119 1.36 -22.65 -2.09
CA PRO A 119 1.43 -21.39 -2.80
C PRO A 119 0.56 -21.39 -4.05
N ALA A 120 -0.04 -20.24 -4.34
CA ALA A 120 -0.69 -20.00 -5.62
C ALA A 120 0.35 -20.03 -6.75
N THR A 121 -0.04 -20.57 -7.90
CA THR A 121 0.83 -20.71 -9.07
C THR A 121 0.92 -19.42 -9.89
N GLU A 122 -0.10 -18.57 -9.81
CA GLU A 122 -0.20 -17.34 -10.61
C GLU A 122 -0.53 -16.16 -9.71
N ALA A 123 0.14 -15.04 -9.99
CA ALA A 123 -0.17 -13.78 -9.34
C ALA A 123 -1.52 -13.21 -9.84
N ILE A 124 -2.16 -12.38 -9.02
CA ILE A 124 -3.38 -11.68 -9.41
C ILE A 124 -3.00 -10.69 -10.52
N ALA A 125 -3.72 -10.77 -11.65
CA ALA A 125 -3.52 -9.87 -12.78
C ALA A 125 -4.13 -8.49 -12.51
N GLY A 126 -3.56 -7.45 -13.12
CA GLY A 126 -4.19 -6.12 -13.15
C GLY A 126 -3.37 -4.98 -12.57
N PHE A 127 -2.22 -5.25 -11.96
CA PHE A 127 -1.29 -4.19 -11.56
C PHE A 127 -0.06 -4.21 -12.48
N GLU A 128 0.01 -3.21 -13.34
CA GLU A 128 1.17 -2.97 -14.20
C GLU A 128 2.05 -1.88 -13.60
N ASP A 129 3.36 -2.02 -13.76
CA ASP A 129 4.29 -0.96 -13.36
C ASP A 129 4.08 0.26 -14.25
N VAL A 130 3.65 1.35 -13.64
CA VAL A 130 3.42 2.61 -14.35
C VAL A 130 4.76 3.30 -14.58
N LYS A 131 5.02 3.69 -15.83
CA LYS A 131 6.25 4.40 -16.19
C LYS A 131 6.12 5.89 -15.90
N PRO A 132 7.09 6.50 -15.21
CA PRO A 132 7.08 7.94 -14.99
C PRO A 132 7.20 8.70 -16.32
N MET A 133 6.50 9.84 -16.41
CA MET A 133 6.47 10.71 -17.59
C MET A 133 7.17 12.06 -17.35
N VAL A 134 7.28 12.48 -16.11
CA VAL A 134 7.94 13.72 -15.69
C VAL A 134 9.04 13.38 -14.71
N PHE A 135 10.20 14.01 -14.88
CA PHE A 135 11.33 13.86 -13.97
C PHE A 135 11.71 15.22 -13.41
N ALA A 136 11.92 15.29 -12.10
CA ALA A 136 12.43 16.46 -11.40
C ALA A 136 13.36 16.05 -10.27
N GLY A 137 14.30 16.92 -9.93
CA GLY A 137 15.10 16.77 -8.72
C GLY A 137 14.32 17.26 -7.50
N ILE A 138 14.39 16.54 -6.39
CA ILE A 138 13.88 16.96 -5.08
C ILE A 138 15.07 17.10 -4.15
N TYR A 139 15.27 18.31 -3.62
CA TYR A 139 16.37 18.65 -2.71
C TYR A 139 15.82 19.22 -1.42
N PRO A 140 16.38 18.86 -0.25
CA PRO A 140 15.99 19.50 0.99
C PRO A 140 16.48 20.96 0.99
N VAL A 141 15.75 21.85 1.65
CA VAL A 141 16.19 23.26 1.81
C VAL A 141 17.46 23.33 2.65
N ASP A 142 17.52 22.54 3.71
CA ASP A 142 18.72 22.36 4.52
C ASP A 142 19.41 21.05 4.12
N THR A 143 20.70 21.14 3.79
CA THR A 143 21.48 19.97 3.35
C THR A 143 21.66 18.91 4.43
N GLU A 144 21.51 19.27 5.71
CA GLU A 144 21.56 18.32 6.83
C GLU A 144 20.34 17.39 6.87
N ASP A 145 19.22 17.80 6.26
CA ASP A 145 17.96 17.05 6.23
C ASP A 145 17.91 15.95 5.15
N PHE A 146 19.01 15.69 4.43
CA PHE A 146 19.04 14.70 3.36
C PHE A 146 18.58 13.29 3.79
N GLU A 147 19.05 12.83 4.96
CA GLU A 147 18.68 11.51 5.48
C GLU A 147 17.21 11.45 5.91
N GLU A 148 16.66 12.55 6.43
CA GLU A 148 15.24 12.65 6.77
C GLU A 148 14.37 12.72 5.52
N LEU A 149 14.80 13.40 4.48
CA LEU A 149 14.16 13.40 3.17
C LEU A 149 14.14 11.97 2.58
N ARG A 150 15.26 11.24 2.65
CA ARG A 150 15.31 9.85 2.19
C ARG A 150 14.28 8.98 2.89
N PHE A 151 14.22 9.06 4.21
CA PHE A 151 13.27 8.30 5.01
C PHE A 151 11.81 8.68 4.68
N SER A 152 11.54 9.94 4.42
CA SER A 152 10.23 10.44 4.01
C SER A 152 9.83 9.90 2.64
N MET A 153 10.78 9.86 1.68
CA MET A 153 10.56 9.29 0.35
C MET A 153 10.29 7.77 0.41
N GLU A 154 11.01 7.02 1.24
CA GLU A 154 10.79 5.60 1.47
C GLU A 154 9.37 5.33 2.01
N LYS A 155 8.89 6.18 2.93
CA LYS A 155 7.52 6.07 3.46
C LYS A 155 6.44 6.43 2.44
N LEU A 156 6.66 7.49 1.65
CA LEU A 156 5.73 7.86 0.59
C LEU A 156 5.56 6.76 -0.44
N GLN A 157 6.65 6.08 -0.80
CA GLN A 157 6.64 5.00 -1.79
C GLN A 157 5.80 3.80 -1.35
N LEU A 158 5.55 3.62 -0.04
CA LEU A 158 4.71 2.52 0.46
C LEU A 158 3.28 2.57 -0.08
N ASN A 159 2.71 3.76 -0.22
CA ASN A 159 1.36 3.96 -0.72
C ASN A 159 1.29 4.69 -2.06
N ASP A 160 2.44 4.92 -2.68
CA ASP A 160 2.57 5.48 -4.02
C ASP A 160 3.58 4.67 -4.84
N ALA A 161 3.12 3.54 -5.36
CA ALA A 161 3.95 2.64 -6.18
C ALA A 161 4.44 3.28 -7.50
N SER A 162 3.85 4.40 -7.91
CA SER A 162 4.21 5.12 -9.13
C SER A 162 5.38 6.08 -8.93
N LEU A 163 5.70 6.44 -7.68
CA LEU A 163 6.83 7.29 -7.34
C LEU A 163 8.14 6.50 -7.44
N THR A 164 8.99 6.89 -8.37
CA THR A 164 10.35 6.34 -8.51
C THR A 164 11.36 7.41 -8.13
N TRP A 165 12.43 7.03 -7.47
CA TRP A 165 13.48 7.97 -7.09
C TRP A 165 14.85 7.28 -6.99
N GLU A 166 15.87 8.04 -7.28
CA GLU A 166 17.28 7.64 -7.16
C GLU A 166 18.11 8.80 -6.59
N PRO A 167 19.17 8.53 -5.84
CA PRO A 167 20.05 9.58 -5.32
C PRO A 167 20.66 10.40 -6.45
N GLU A 168 20.65 11.73 -6.28
CA GLU A 168 21.27 12.69 -7.21
C GLU A 168 22.06 13.74 -6.42
N SER A 169 23.03 14.36 -7.04
CA SER A 169 23.77 15.48 -6.46
C SER A 169 23.79 16.66 -7.41
N SER A 170 23.54 17.84 -6.88
CA SER A 170 23.66 19.11 -7.57
C SER A 170 24.81 19.94 -7.01
N ALA A 171 25.58 20.54 -7.87
CA ALA A 171 26.67 21.45 -7.43
C ALA A 171 26.15 22.67 -6.65
N ALA A 172 24.91 23.09 -6.90
CA ALA A 172 24.28 24.25 -6.27
C ALA A 172 23.44 23.91 -5.04
N LEU A 173 22.76 22.73 -5.05
CA LEU A 173 21.76 22.35 -4.05
C LEU A 173 22.23 21.19 -3.13
N GLY A 174 23.39 20.60 -3.40
CA GLY A 174 23.90 19.48 -2.62
C GLY A 174 23.28 18.15 -3.01
N PHE A 175 23.07 17.28 -2.02
CA PHE A 175 22.48 15.95 -2.21
C PHE A 175 20.95 16.01 -2.20
N GLY A 176 20.34 15.25 -3.11
CA GLY A 176 18.90 15.13 -3.25
C GLY A 176 18.53 13.86 -3.99
N PHE A 177 17.36 13.85 -4.60
CA PHE A 177 16.85 12.71 -5.34
C PHE A 177 16.29 13.14 -6.69
N ARG A 178 16.65 12.40 -7.72
CA ARG A 178 15.98 12.46 -9.02
C ARG A 178 14.73 11.61 -8.94
N CYS A 179 13.57 12.24 -9.07
CA CYS A 179 12.28 11.60 -8.93
C CYS A 179 11.56 11.51 -10.26
N GLY A 180 10.86 10.40 -10.46
CA GLY A 180 9.97 10.19 -11.60
C GLY A 180 8.51 10.22 -11.16
N PHE A 181 7.68 10.97 -11.89
CA PHE A 181 6.28 11.24 -11.59
C PHE A 181 5.40 10.90 -12.80
N LEU A 182 4.12 10.61 -12.56
CA LEU A 182 3.10 10.40 -13.61
C LEU A 182 2.80 11.67 -14.39
N GLY A 183 3.00 12.83 -13.79
CA GLY A 183 2.75 14.15 -14.38
C GLY A 183 3.02 15.26 -13.36
N MET A 184 2.81 16.52 -13.79
CA MET A 184 3.04 17.70 -12.96
C MET A 184 2.18 17.69 -11.68
N LEU A 185 0.90 17.33 -11.79
CA LEU A 185 0.01 17.27 -10.64
C LEU A 185 0.49 16.21 -9.60
N HIS A 186 1.00 15.08 -10.06
CA HIS A 186 1.57 14.06 -9.17
C HIS A 186 2.79 14.62 -8.42
N MET A 187 3.67 15.36 -9.09
CA MET A 187 4.81 16.02 -8.49
C MET A 187 4.39 17.02 -7.40
N GLU A 188 3.40 17.86 -7.70
CA GLU A 188 2.85 18.84 -6.74
C GLU A 188 2.24 18.14 -5.51
N ILE A 189 1.52 17.03 -5.70
CA ILE A 189 0.95 16.24 -4.60
C ILE A 189 2.05 15.64 -3.73
N VAL A 190 3.09 15.06 -4.34
CA VAL A 190 4.23 14.49 -3.58
C VAL A 190 4.93 15.58 -2.78
N GLN A 191 5.17 16.75 -3.37
CA GLN A 191 5.77 17.89 -2.67
C GLN A 191 4.92 18.35 -1.48
N GLU A 192 3.59 18.50 -1.69
CA GLU A 192 2.67 18.88 -0.62
C GLU A 192 2.61 17.82 0.50
N ARG A 193 2.67 16.53 0.15
CA ARG A 193 2.72 15.45 1.14
C ARG A 193 4.01 15.46 1.95
N LEU A 194 5.17 15.71 1.33
CA LEU A 194 6.44 15.86 2.04
C LEU A 194 6.36 16.98 3.07
N GLU A 195 5.78 18.12 2.72
CA GLU A 195 5.61 19.23 3.63
C GLU A 195 4.61 18.93 4.75
N ARG A 196 3.44 18.38 4.44
CA ARG A 196 2.35 18.18 5.42
C ARG A 196 2.55 16.96 6.32
N GLU A 197 2.99 15.83 5.75
CA GLU A 197 3.06 14.57 6.49
C GLU A 197 4.40 14.42 7.22
N PHE A 198 5.48 14.99 6.65
CA PHE A 198 6.84 14.83 7.16
C PHE A 198 7.51 16.14 7.59
N ASN A 199 6.80 17.27 7.48
CA ASN A 199 7.34 18.60 7.78
C ASN A 199 8.64 18.90 7.01
N MET A 200 8.76 18.39 5.80
CA MET A 200 9.95 18.46 4.95
C MET A 200 9.72 19.47 3.82
N THR A 201 10.35 20.63 3.93
CA THR A 201 10.33 21.64 2.86
C THR A 201 11.40 21.30 1.82
N VAL A 202 10.99 21.23 0.55
CA VAL A 202 11.86 20.81 -0.55
C VAL A 202 11.89 21.83 -1.69
N ILE A 203 13.00 21.79 -2.44
CA ILE A 203 13.19 22.51 -3.70
C ILE A 203 13.04 21.49 -4.84
N THR A 204 12.24 21.82 -5.85
CA THR A 204 12.01 21.03 -7.05
C THR A 204 12.43 21.77 -8.30
#